data_3191b17ce43f69f488375e4e6738630a
#
_entry.id   3191b17ce43f69f488375e4e6738630a
#
_cell.length_a   1.000
_cell.length_b   1.000
_cell.length_c   1.000
_cell.angle_alpha   90.00
_cell.angle_beta   90.00
_cell.angle_gamma   90.00
#
_symmetry.space_group_name_H-M   'P 1'
#
loop_
_entity.id
_entity.type
_entity.pdbx_description
1 polymer ?
#
loop_
_entity_poly.entity_id
_entity_poly.type
_entity_poly.pdbx_seq_one_letter_code
_entity_poly.pdbx_strand_id
1 'polypeptide(L)'
;VHESTLQAAHHQRGSHRPLTPRRAGIPAVIGRSGMAGCNIVTQRSRTRRRASRAASALLALGCAWGLSVSPAAAADFTVRTDKKLGKPVGMAADLHHDWYWITDGSSSTVHSLLAVDKTGKEVHRVVWEPAFHDVEAMSWARGVLYVADIGDTKAQRRGIRVMSPTSTAAKQSTYYEWMFTYPDGAHDAKALTVSPKGSFYIITDGPHPAIYRGGPQVSRTESNPLEKVADAPAGVKDATFLPDGSRMALLTDHEVRIVDAYSWKTVANAAFSGGQAITTDTTQKTLEIATSGNKVRGIKFPTTLTSITPTPARSPKAKVATPANRKPTSKARSGTLIAVMGAVVVALCAGVVTFFYGRSRDTTWRHR
;
A
#
# COMPACT_ATOMS: atom_id res chain seq x y z
N VAL A 1 -39.65 0.20 54.24
CA VAL A 1 -40.77 1.06 54.56
C VAL A 1 -41.00 2.00 53.42
N HIS A 2 -42.23 1.90 52.84
CA HIS A 2 -42.86 2.67 51.78
C HIS A 2 -42.27 2.46 50.37
N GLU A 3 -42.84 1.69 49.45
CA GLU A 3 -44.19 1.58 48.85
C GLU A 3 -44.62 2.83 48.03
N SER A 4 -44.90 2.50 46.76
CA SER A 4 -45.98 3.03 45.89
C SER A 4 -45.73 4.36 45.18
N THR A 5 -45.80 4.42 43.86
CA THR A 5 -47.05 4.49 43.12
C THR A 5 -46.85 4.37 41.62
N LEU A 6 -47.62 3.45 41.03
CA LEU A 6 -47.95 3.34 39.58
C LEU A 6 -48.80 4.53 39.16
N GLN A 7 -48.54 5.06 37.93
CA GLN A 7 -49.65 5.67 37.18
C GLN A 7 -49.45 5.45 35.66
N ALA A 8 -50.38 4.71 35.12
CA ALA A 8 -50.59 4.50 33.69
C ALA A 8 -51.36 5.68 33.09
N ALA A 9 -51.01 6.05 31.85
CA ALA A 9 -51.87 6.86 30.99
C ALA A 9 -51.69 6.51 29.52
N HIS A 10 -52.68 5.84 29.03
CA HIS A 10 -53.48 6.04 27.80
C HIS A 10 -52.79 6.22 26.43
N HIS A 11 -53.12 5.22 25.65
CA HIS A 11 -53.38 5.18 24.18
C HIS A 11 -53.78 6.51 23.56
N GLN A 12 -53.07 6.87 22.46
CA GLN A 12 -53.70 7.45 21.29
C GLN A 12 -53.09 6.88 19.99
N ARG A 13 -53.93 6.09 19.31
CA ARG A 13 -53.74 5.65 17.94
C ARG A 13 -53.96 6.85 17.00
N GLY A 14 -52.94 7.26 16.28
CA GLY A 14 -53.04 8.16 15.14
C GLY A 14 -52.71 7.41 13.86
N SER A 15 -53.73 7.10 13.09
CA SER A 15 -53.66 6.55 11.75
C SER A 15 -53.14 7.60 10.78
N HIS A 16 -51.98 7.41 10.20
CA HIS A 16 -51.54 8.20 9.04
C HIS A 16 -51.44 7.31 7.80
N ARG A 17 -52.33 7.61 6.85
CA ARG A 17 -52.36 7.11 5.46
C ARG A 17 -51.06 7.45 4.71
N PRO A 18 -50.58 6.59 3.80
CA PRO A 18 -49.45 6.93 2.93
C PRO A 18 -49.87 7.85 1.80
N LEU A 19 -49.15 8.98 1.64
CA LEU A 19 -49.29 9.90 0.52
C LEU A 19 -48.46 9.36 -0.67
N THR A 20 -49.16 9.08 -1.77
CA THR A 20 -48.60 8.81 -3.08
C THR A 20 -48.00 10.07 -3.71
N PRO A 21 -46.84 10.05 -4.35
CA PRO A 21 -46.34 11.20 -5.09
C PRO A 21 -47.05 11.36 -6.45
N ARG A 22 -47.61 12.54 -6.66
CA ARG A 22 -48.15 13.03 -7.97
C ARG A 22 -47.01 13.12 -8.99
N ARG A 23 -47.21 12.48 -10.13
CA ARG A 23 -46.46 12.73 -11.37
C ARG A 23 -46.80 14.16 -11.86
N ALA A 24 -45.81 15.01 -12.00
CA ALA A 24 -45.88 16.24 -12.76
C ALA A 24 -45.51 15.93 -14.22
N GLY A 25 -46.44 16.26 -15.11
CA GLY A 25 -46.29 16.08 -16.54
C GLY A 25 -45.39 17.16 -17.16
N ILE A 26 -44.65 16.74 -18.15
CA ILE A 26 -43.84 17.58 -19.04
C ILE A 26 -44.74 18.02 -20.21
N PRO A 27 -44.88 19.29 -20.56
CA PRO A 27 -45.53 19.69 -21.81
C PRO A 27 -44.52 19.56 -22.97
N ALA A 28 -44.88 18.77 -23.96
CA ALA A 28 -44.25 18.75 -25.29
C ALA A 28 -44.63 20.03 -26.06
N VAL A 29 -43.60 20.77 -26.50
CA VAL A 29 -43.78 21.84 -27.50
C VAL A 29 -43.31 21.31 -28.85
N ILE A 30 -44.26 21.11 -29.71
CA ILE A 30 -44.09 20.86 -31.14
C ILE A 30 -44.09 22.24 -31.82
N GLY A 31 -43.00 22.63 -32.42
CA GLY A 31 -42.88 23.78 -33.30
C GLY A 31 -42.41 23.36 -34.68
N ARG A 32 -43.32 23.43 -35.63
CA ARG A 32 -43.13 23.20 -37.07
C ARG A 32 -42.63 24.43 -37.79
N SER A 33 -41.85 24.10 -38.85
CA SER A 33 -41.79 24.78 -40.17
C SER A 33 -40.94 26.05 -40.33
N GLY A 34 -40.16 25.98 -41.43
CA GLY A 34 -39.60 27.10 -42.13
C GLY A 34 -38.48 26.71 -43.08
N MET A 35 -38.84 26.07 -44.23
CA MET A 35 -37.94 26.03 -45.41
C MET A 35 -37.89 27.45 -46.03
N ALA A 36 -36.71 27.95 -46.23
CA ALA A 36 -36.45 29.03 -47.19
C ALA A 36 -35.17 28.70 -47.94
N GLY A 37 -35.31 28.30 -49.18
CA GLY A 37 -34.25 28.13 -50.13
C GLY A 37 -33.63 29.48 -50.54
N CYS A 38 -32.35 29.50 -50.71
CA CYS A 38 -31.68 30.62 -51.40
C CYS A 38 -30.72 30.03 -52.44
N ASN A 39 -31.06 30.34 -53.68
CA ASN A 39 -30.31 30.00 -54.91
C ASN A 39 -28.96 30.71 -54.93
N ILE A 40 -27.95 29.96 -55.21
CA ILE A 40 -26.60 30.52 -55.51
C ILE A 40 -26.43 30.60 -57.01
N VAL A 41 -26.30 31.83 -57.47
CA VAL A 41 -25.96 32.19 -58.83
C VAL A 41 -24.45 31.97 -59.05
N THR A 42 -24.15 31.08 -59.97
CA THR A 42 -22.80 30.89 -60.51
C THR A 42 -22.45 32.00 -61.47
N GLN A 43 -21.43 32.78 -61.16
CA GLN A 43 -20.78 33.61 -62.17
C GLN A 43 -19.38 33.08 -62.54
N ARG A 44 -19.27 32.50 -63.74
CA ARG A 44 -18.03 32.23 -64.43
C ARG A 44 -17.50 33.53 -65.05
N SER A 45 -16.31 33.95 -64.71
CA SER A 45 -15.50 34.82 -65.59
C SER A 45 -14.20 34.15 -65.96
N ARG A 46 -14.10 33.83 -67.21
CA ARG A 46 -12.85 33.45 -67.91
C ARG A 46 -12.07 34.72 -68.25
N THR A 47 -10.84 34.85 -67.85
CA THR A 47 -9.84 35.60 -68.61
C THR A 47 -8.52 34.88 -68.66
N ARG A 48 -8.05 34.82 -69.88
CA ARG A 48 -6.85 34.10 -70.37
C ARG A 48 -5.56 34.96 -70.25
N ARG A 49 -4.41 34.24 -70.14
CA ARG A 49 -3.07 34.53 -70.69
C ARG A 49 -2.20 35.50 -69.86
N ARG A 50 -0.98 35.20 -69.49
CA ARG A 50 0.18 34.76 -70.25
C ARG A 50 1.34 34.44 -69.31
N ALA A 51 2.21 33.58 -69.82
CA ALA A 51 3.39 33.06 -69.18
C ALA A 51 4.44 34.13 -68.80
N SER A 52 5.17 33.87 -67.71
CA SER A 52 6.61 34.07 -67.65
C SER A 52 7.21 33.16 -66.60
N ARG A 53 8.23 32.41 -67.06
CA ARG A 53 9.05 31.53 -66.21
C ARG A 53 9.99 32.41 -65.40
N ALA A 54 9.97 32.21 -64.07
CA ALA A 54 11.10 32.55 -63.22
C ALA A 54 11.15 31.48 -62.11
N ALA A 55 12.19 30.69 -62.16
CA ALA A 55 12.53 29.75 -61.13
C ALA A 55 12.91 30.53 -59.85
N SER A 56 12.27 30.24 -58.76
CA SER A 56 12.76 30.57 -57.42
C SER A 56 12.37 29.46 -56.50
N ALA A 57 13.36 28.64 -56.17
CA ALA A 57 13.29 27.69 -55.07
C ALA A 57 13.15 28.47 -53.76
N LEU A 58 11.97 28.44 -53.18
CA LEU A 58 11.75 28.83 -51.78
C LEU A 58 11.55 27.56 -50.96
N LEU A 59 12.59 27.24 -50.17
CA LEU A 59 12.52 26.29 -49.08
C LEU A 59 11.33 26.65 -48.18
N ALA A 60 10.28 25.84 -48.20
CA ALA A 60 9.27 25.84 -47.18
C ALA A 60 9.88 25.18 -45.92
N LEU A 61 10.48 25.99 -45.05
CA LEU A 61 10.74 25.59 -43.65
C LEU A 61 9.39 25.49 -42.95
N GLY A 62 8.76 24.35 -43.10
CA GLY A 62 7.63 23.96 -42.24
C GLY A 62 8.15 23.78 -40.82
N CYS A 63 8.01 24.82 -39.98
CA CYS A 63 8.10 24.66 -38.52
C CYS A 63 6.94 23.79 -38.07
N ALA A 64 7.11 22.48 -38.19
CA ALA A 64 6.32 21.53 -37.41
C ALA A 64 6.75 21.74 -35.95
N TRP A 65 6.08 22.63 -35.26
CA TRP A 65 6.05 22.64 -33.80
C TRP A 65 5.30 21.39 -33.39
N GLY A 66 6.00 20.27 -33.40
CA GLY A 66 5.60 19.10 -32.65
C GLY A 66 5.57 19.54 -31.20
N LEU A 67 4.37 19.75 -30.67
CA LEU A 67 4.15 19.72 -29.23
C LEU A 67 4.54 18.32 -28.78
N SER A 68 5.85 18.12 -28.51
CA SER A 68 6.30 17.02 -27.71
C SER A 68 5.66 17.23 -26.33
N VAL A 69 4.50 16.59 -26.14
CA VAL A 69 3.99 16.36 -24.80
C VAL A 69 5.02 15.45 -24.16
N SER A 70 6.01 16.06 -23.49
CA SER A 70 6.90 15.32 -22.61
C SER A 70 5.99 14.58 -21.63
N PRO A 71 6.10 13.26 -21.53
CA PRO A 71 5.37 12.54 -20.50
C PRO A 71 5.73 13.21 -19.18
N ALA A 72 4.72 13.64 -18.43
CA ALA A 72 4.91 14.28 -17.14
C ALA A 72 5.90 13.42 -16.34
N ALA A 73 7.08 13.98 -16.08
CA ALA A 73 8.01 13.36 -15.15
C ALA A 73 7.31 13.34 -13.79
N ALA A 74 7.33 12.21 -13.13
CA ALA A 74 6.91 12.14 -11.75
C ALA A 74 7.68 13.21 -10.96
N ALA A 75 6.97 14.07 -10.23
CA ALA A 75 7.58 15.24 -9.62
C ALA A 75 8.07 14.89 -8.21
N ASP A 76 9.37 14.97 -8.00
CA ASP A 76 9.96 14.89 -6.66
C ASP A 76 9.55 16.14 -5.85
N PHE A 77 9.19 15.95 -4.58
CA PHE A 77 8.94 17.05 -3.66
C PHE A 77 9.48 16.78 -2.26
N THR A 78 9.57 17.83 -1.44
CA THR A 78 9.99 17.71 -0.04
C THR A 78 8.86 18.17 0.87
N VAL A 79 8.47 17.34 1.82
CA VAL A 79 7.45 17.66 2.82
C VAL A 79 7.95 18.78 3.72
N ARG A 80 7.17 19.85 3.79
CA ARG A 80 7.43 21.06 4.59
C ARG A 80 6.29 21.22 5.60
N THR A 81 6.62 21.01 6.85
CA THR A 81 5.71 21.09 7.99
C THR A 81 6.45 21.74 9.17
N ASP A 82 5.70 22.33 10.09
CA ASP A 82 6.20 22.87 11.35
C ASP A 82 6.69 21.80 12.33
N LYS A 83 6.23 20.56 12.16
CA LYS A 83 6.62 19.42 12.99
C LYS A 83 7.77 18.65 12.36
N LYS A 84 8.70 18.19 13.18
CA LYS A 84 9.73 17.25 12.74
C LYS A 84 9.06 15.94 12.38
N LEU A 85 9.05 15.60 11.10
CA LEU A 85 8.65 14.31 10.60
C LEU A 85 9.86 13.37 10.66
N GLY A 86 9.68 12.22 11.29
CA GLY A 86 10.67 11.14 11.35
C GLY A 86 10.76 10.38 10.02
N LYS A 87 11.09 9.11 10.11
CA LYS A 87 11.06 8.18 8.97
C LYS A 87 9.61 7.86 8.63
N PRO A 88 9.11 8.20 7.43
CA PRO A 88 7.73 7.87 7.07
C PRO A 88 7.46 6.37 7.15
N VAL A 89 6.30 5.97 7.66
CA VAL A 89 5.83 4.59 7.66
C VAL A 89 4.58 4.43 6.80
N GLY A 90 3.83 5.51 6.56
CA GLY A 90 2.64 5.48 5.73
C GLY A 90 2.43 6.75 4.94
N MET A 91 1.98 6.60 3.69
CA MET A 91 1.57 7.70 2.81
C MET A 91 0.35 7.29 1.98
N ALA A 92 -0.62 8.19 1.84
CA ALA A 92 -1.85 7.92 1.09
C ALA A 92 -2.28 9.12 0.25
N ALA A 93 -2.59 8.90 -1.03
CA ALA A 93 -3.06 9.94 -1.94
C ALA A 93 -4.57 10.16 -1.79
N ASP A 94 -4.97 11.32 -1.31
CA ASP A 94 -6.34 11.78 -1.25
C ASP A 94 -6.76 12.34 -2.61
N LEU A 95 -7.45 11.52 -3.38
CA LEU A 95 -7.90 11.87 -4.73
C LEU A 95 -9.03 12.90 -4.75
N HIS A 96 -9.65 13.16 -3.58
CA HIS A 96 -10.76 14.11 -3.48
C HIS A 96 -10.28 15.55 -3.31
N HIS A 97 -9.23 15.71 -2.47
CA HIS A 97 -8.67 17.04 -2.16
C HIS A 97 -7.36 17.35 -2.90
N ASP A 98 -6.81 16.38 -3.65
CA ASP A 98 -5.51 16.48 -4.33
C ASP A 98 -4.34 16.65 -3.32
N TRP A 99 -4.39 15.90 -2.21
CA TRP A 99 -3.43 15.91 -1.11
C TRP A 99 -2.73 14.56 -0.93
N TYR A 100 -1.65 14.58 -0.14
CA TYR A 100 -0.99 13.40 0.39
C TYR A 100 -1.04 13.41 1.91
N TRP A 101 -1.67 12.40 2.49
CA TRP A 101 -1.58 12.12 3.92
C TRP A 101 -0.27 11.39 4.19
N ILE A 102 0.45 11.77 5.28
CA ILE A 102 1.74 11.18 5.63
C ILE A 102 1.87 11.08 7.14
N THR A 103 2.49 9.99 7.62
CA THR A 103 2.82 9.75 9.02
C THR A 103 4.18 9.06 9.16
N ASP A 104 4.87 9.32 10.26
CA ASP A 104 6.05 8.59 10.70
C ASP A 104 5.74 7.58 11.82
N GLY A 105 4.46 7.31 12.09
CA GLY A 105 4.02 6.39 13.13
C GLY A 105 4.13 6.93 14.56
N SER A 106 4.77 8.09 14.78
CA SER A 106 4.87 8.69 16.11
C SER A 106 3.54 9.24 16.59
N SER A 107 3.33 9.30 17.90
CA SER A 107 2.11 9.86 18.48
C SER A 107 1.81 11.29 17.99
N SER A 108 2.84 12.08 17.70
CA SER A 108 2.68 13.45 17.19
C SER A 108 2.08 13.51 15.78
N THR A 109 2.28 12.48 14.95
CA THR A 109 1.75 12.41 13.58
C THR A 109 0.52 11.53 13.45
N VAL A 110 0.37 10.49 14.29
CA VAL A 110 -0.84 9.64 14.26
C VAL A 110 -2.04 10.31 14.91
N HIS A 111 -1.88 11.09 15.98
CA HIS A 111 -2.96 11.87 16.59
C HIS A 111 -3.23 13.21 15.89
N SER A 112 -2.35 13.63 15.00
CA SER A 112 -2.46 14.86 14.23
C SER A 112 -2.06 14.58 12.79
N LEU A 113 -2.97 13.89 12.06
CA LEU A 113 -2.74 13.48 10.66
C LEU A 113 -2.42 14.68 9.79
N LEU A 114 -1.33 14.59 9.08
CA LEU A 114 -0.80 15.66 8.24
C LEU A 114 -1.15 15.42 6.78
N ALA A 115 -1.74 16.43 6.12
CA ALA A 115 -1.91 16.47 4.68
C ALA A 115 -1.02 17.54 4.04
N VAL A 116 -0.36 17.18 2.96
CA VAL A 116 0.46 18.08 2.14
C VAL A 116 -0.03 18.11 0.69
N ASP A 117 0.19 19.22 0.01
CA ASP A 117 -0.06 19.34 -1.42
C ASP A 117 1.08 18.71 -2.27
N LYS A 118 0.95 18.75 -3.59
CA LYS A 118 1.95 18.25 -4.57
C LYS A 118 3.31 18.95 -4.46
N THR A 119 3.40 20.10 -3.81
CA THR A 119 4.66 20.80 -3.57
C THR A 119 5.29 20.42 -2.24
N GLY A 120 4.61 19.57 -1.47
CA GLY A 120 5.01 19.16 -0.14
C GLY A 120 4.69 20.17 0.96
N LYS A 121 3.93 21.23 0.66
CA LYS A 121 3.48 22.20 1.66
C LYS A 121 2.32 21.62 2.47
N GLU A 122 2.38 21.75 3.78
CA GLU A 122 1.24 21.42 4.64
C GLU A 122 0.03 22.26 4.29
N VAL A 123 -1.11 21.60 4.04
CA VAL A 123 -2.38 22.24 3.66
C VAL A 123 -3.51 21.94 4.61
N HIS A 124 -3.42 20.82 5.35
CA HIS A 124 -4.47 20.44 6.28
C HIS A 124 -3.93 19.53 7.39
N ARG A 125 -4.68 19.45 8.48
CA ARG A 125 -4.38 18.63 9.62
C ARG A 125 -5.67 18.18 10.31
N VAL A 126 -5.75 16.90 10.64
CA VAL A 126 -6.88 16.33 11.39
C VAL A 126 -6.39 15.84 12.75
N VAL A 127 -6.97 16.36 13.81
CA VAL A 127 -6.71 15.90 15.18
C VAL A 127 -7.78 14.87 15.56
N TRP A 128 -7.36 13.75 16.12
CA TRP A 128 -8.20 12.65 16.58
C TRP A 128 -7.50 11.84 17.67
N GLU A 129 -8.24 11.04 18.43
CA GLU A 129 -7.73 10.43 19.66
C GLU A 129 -7.97 8.89 19.76
N PRO A 130 -7.69 8.07 18.71
CA PRO A 130 -7.69 6.62 18.91
C PRO A 130 -6.48 6.17 19.72
N ALA A 131 -6.64 5.07 20.46
CA ALA A 131 -5.51 4.45 21.15
C ALA A 131 -4.68 3.62 20.17
N PHE A 132 -3.58 4.15 19.69
CA PHE A 132 -2.63 3.44 18.83
C PHE A 132 -1.64 2.61 19.61
N HIS A 133 -1.16 1.53 18.99
CA HIS A 133 -0.10 0.68 19.51
C HIS A 133 1.18 0.80 18.67
N ASP A 134 1.08 0.49 17.37
CA ASP A 134 2.20 0.56 16.43
C ASP A 134 1.67 0.79 15.00
N VAL A 135 1.63 2.04 14.56
CA VAL A 135 1.14 2.42 13.24
C VAL A 135 2.23 2.26 12.19
N GLU A 136 1.96 1.45 11.17
CA GLU A 136 2.94 1.10 10.14
C GLU A 136 2.53 1.46 8.71
N ALA A 137 1.26 1.81 8.45
CA ALA A 137 0.82 2.14 7.10
C ALA A 137 -0.38 3.08 7.05
N MET A 138 -0.58 3.70 5.89
CA MET A 138 -1.80 4.43 5.54
C MET A 138 -2.27 4.02 4.15
N SER A 139 -3.58 4.07 3.92
CA SER A 139 -4.16 3.81 2.60
C SER A 139 -5.34 4.73 2.34
N TRP A 140 -5.51 5.14 1.09
CA TRP A 140 -6.71 5.85 0.62
C TRP A 140 -7.48 4.99 -0.35
N ALA A 141 -8.74 4.74 -0.05
CA ALA A 141 -9.62 4.01 -0.95
C ALA A 141 -11.06 4.48 -0.79
N ARG A 142 -11.78 4.62 -1.90
CA ARG A 142 -13.22 4.95 -1.91
C ARG A 142 -13.59 6.21 -1.12
N GLY A 143 -12.70 7.21 -1.11
CA GLY A 143 -12.92 8.47 -0.38
C GLY A 143 -12.67 8.38 1.14
N VAL A 144 -12.03 7.31 1.61
CA VAL A 144 -11.75 7.06 3.01
C VAL A 144 -10.23 6.92 3.24
N LEU A 145 -9.74 7.62 4.25
CA LEU A 145 -8.37 7.47 4.76
C LEU A 145 -8.34 6.37 5.82
N TYR A 146 -7.50 5.37 5.61
CA TYR A 146 -7.25 4.29 6.56
C TYR A 146 -5.88 4.44 7.18
N VAL A 147 -5.78 4.29 8.50
CA VAL A 147 -4.55 4.29 9.29
C VAL A 147 -4.42 2.92 9.95
N ALA A 148 -3.30 2.26 9.73
CA ALA A 148 -3.10 0.86 10.10
C ALA A 148 -2.21 0.73 11.34
N ASP A 149 -2.80 0.35 12.45
CA ASP A 149 -2.15 -0.03 13.72
C ASP A 149 -1.88 -1.55 13.69
N ILE A 150 -0.88 -1.95 12.94
CA ILE A 150 -0.61 -3.34 12.53
C ILE A 150 0.78 -3.85 12.89
N GLY A 151 1.68 -3.01 13.39
CA GLY A 151 3.02 -3.41 13.80
C GLY A 151 2.99 -4.32 15.04
N ASP A 152 3.83 -5.35 15.03
CA ASP A 152 3.99 -6.31 16.13
C ASP A 152 5.32 -7.06 16.02
N THR A 153 6.42 -6.35 16.15
CA THR A 153 7.79 -6.91 16.02
C THR A 153 8.07 -8.11 16.94
N LYS A 154 7.26 -8.29 17.98
CA LYS A 154 7.37 -9.43 18.91
C LYS A 154 6.38 -10.55 18.60
N ALA A 155 5.50 -10.37 17.62
CA ALA A 155 4.44 -11.30 17.25
C ALA A 155 3.61 -11.77 18.46
N GLN A 156 3.09 -10.82 19.26
CA GLN A 156 2.36 -11.09 20.51
C GLN A 156 0.91 -10.59 20.50
N ARG A 157 0.54 -9.76 19.52
CA ARG A 157 -0.81 -9.19 19.45
C ARG A 157 -1.82 -10.23 18.97
N ARG A 158 -2.92 -10.36 19.71
CA ARG A 158 -4.05 -11.23 19.33
C ARG A 158 -4.84 -10.71 18.13
N GLY A 159 -4.73 -9.43 17.84
CA GLY A 159 -5.40 -8.75 16.73
C GLY A 159 -4.73 -7.44 16.40
N ILE A 160 -4.96 -6.99 15.19
CA ILE A 160 -4.50 -5.72 14.66
C ILE A 160 -5.69 -4.85 14.33
N ARG A 161 -5.48 -3.56 14.14
CA ARG A 161 -6.55 -2.59 13.94
C ARG A 161 -6.29 -1.71 12.75
N VAL A 162 -7.35 -1.38 12.05
CA VAL A 162 -7.36 -0.32 11.04
C VAL A 162 -8.38 0.72 11.47
N MET A 163 -8.00 1.96 11.47
CA MET A 163 -8.83 3.07 11.89
C MET A 163 -8.97 4.11 10.78
N SER A 164 -10.04 4.87 10.85
CA SER A 164 -10.33 5.93 9.90
C SER A 164 -10.97 7.12 10.62
N PRO A 165 -10.50 8.36 10.41
CA PRO A 165 -11.24 9.52 10.87
C PRO A 165 -12.62 9.55 10.18
N THR A 166 -13.66 9.95 10.91
CA THR A 166 -15.02 10.08 10.35
C THR A 166 -15.12 11.22 9.35
N SER A 167 -14.17 12.14 9.40
CA SER A 167 -14.04 13.25 8.44
C SER A 167 -12.57 13.66 8.27
N THR A 168 -12.12 13.67 7.04
CA THR A 168 -10.79 14.20 6.66
C THR A 168 -10.80 15.69 6.37
N ALA A 169 -11.98 16.32 6.22
CA ALA A 169 -12.12 17.75 6.01
C ALA A 169 -12.20 18.55 7.33
N ALA A 170 -12.57 17.91 8.43
CA ALA A 170 -12.67 18.55 9.74
C ALA A 170 -11.30 18.70 10.41
N LYS A 171 -11.10 19.75 11.21
CA LYS A 171 -9.88 19.91 12.03
C LYS A 171 -9.82 18.93 13.21
N GLN A 172 -10.97 18.49 13.70
CA GLN A 172 -11.12 17.48 14.74
C GLN A 172 -12.08 16.39 14.26
N SER A 173 -11.81 15.15 14.55
CA SER A 173 -12.59 14.01 14.08
C SER A 173 -12.70 12.93 15.15
N THR A 174 -13.86 12.28 15.21
CA THR A 174 -13.97 10.94 15.78
C THR A 174 -13.47 9.90 14.79
N TYR A 175 -13.57 8.61 15.09
CA TYR A 175 -13.04 7.58 14.22
C TYR A 175 -13.94 6.34 14.16
N TYR A 176 -13.76 5.59 13.06
CA TYR A 176 -14.19 4.21 12.90
C TYR A 176 -13.01 3.29 13.14
N GLU A 177 -13.28 2.09 13.64
CA GLU A 177 -12.27 1.05 13.87
C GLU A 177 -12.75 -0.28 13.32
N TRP A 178 -11.82 -1.07 12.79
CA TRP A 178 -11.99 -2.45 12.36
C TRP A 178 -10.88 -3.28 12.99
N MET A 179 -11.25 -4.33 13.71
CA MET A 179 -10.31 -5.31 14.25
C MET A 179 -10.16 -6.46 13.27
N PHE A 180 -8.92 -6.96 13.15
CA PHE A 180 -8.60 -8.11 12.31
C PHE A 180 -7.78 -9.12 13.11
N THR A 181 -7.94 -10.42 12.78
CA THR A 181 -7.20 -11.53 13.38
C THR A 181 -6.59 -12.41 12.30
N TYR A 182 -5.35 -12.82 12.50
CA TYR A 182 -4.69 -13.76 11.62
C TYR A 182 -5.13 -15.19 11.92
N PRO A 183 -5.26 -16.08 10.92
CA PRO A 183 -5.68 -17.47 11.13
C PRO A 183 -4.59 -18.35 11.73
N ASP A 184 -3.33 -17.93 11.63
CA ASP A 184 -2.12 -18.71 11.91
C ASP A 184 -1.22 -18.08 12.99
N GLY A 185 -1.76 -17.18 13.79
CA GLY A 185 -1.07 -16.55 14.91
C GLY A 185 -0.71 -15.09 14.64
N ALA A 186 0.08 -14.49 15.53
CA ALA A 186 0.48 -13.10 15.44
C ALA A 186 1.60 -12.90 14.41
N HIS A 187 1.53 -11.79 13.68
CA HIS A 187 2.52 -11.38 12.68
C HIS A 187 2.83 -9.90 12.80
N ASP A 188 4.08 -9.52 12.50
CA ASP A 188 4.47 -8.13 12.28
C ASP A 188 4.11 -7.72 10.86
N ALA A 189 3.20 -6.77 10.71
CA ALA A 189 2.80 -6.27 9.40
C ALA A 189 3.36 -4.87 9.15
N LYS A 190 3.71 -4.60 7.89
CA LYS A 190 4.33 -3.34 7.47
C LYS A 190 3.50 -2.58 6.43
N ALA A 191 2.53 -3.22 5.81
CA ALA A 191 1.76 -2.57 4.76
C ALA A 191 0.26 -2.84 4.89
N LEU A 192 -0.53 -1.82 4.55
CA LEU A 192 -1.97 -1.89 4.34
C LEU A 192 -2.31 -1.30 2.99
N THR A 193 -3.09 -2.00 2.20
CA THR A 193 -3.78 -1.39 1.08
C THR A 193 -5.22 -1.88 0.99
N VAL A 194 -6.11 -1.01 0.55
CA VAL A 194 -7.53 -1.33 0.38
C VAL A 194 -7.88 -1.29 -1.10
N SER A 195 -8.45 -2.39 -1.59
CA SER A 195 -8.80 -2.49 -3.01
C SER A 195 -9.94 -1.53 -3.37
N PRO A 196 -10.12 -1.18 -4.65
CA PRO A 196 -11.29 -0.41 -5.10
C PRO A 196 -12.64 -1.05 -4.76
N LYS A 197 -12.66 -2.37 -4.53
CA LYS A 197 -13.84 -3.12 -4.08
C LYS A 197 -14.05 -3.07 -2.56
N GLY A 198 -13.11 -2.51 -1.80
CA GLY A 198 -13.20 -2.35 -0.35
C GLY A 198 -12.64 -3.52 0.47
N SER A 199 -11.95 -4.48 -0.16
CA SER A 199 -11.24 -5.53 0.58
C SER A 199 -9.93 -5.02 1.13
N PHE A 200 -9.64 -5.33 2.38
CA PHE A 200 -8.40 -4.99 3.06
C PHE A 200 -7.32 -6.02 2.75
N TYR A 201 -6.13 -5.55 2.46
CA TYR A 201 -4.95 -6.39 2.27
C TYR A 201 -3.86 -5.92 3.23
N ILE A 202 -3.39 -6.84 4.06
CA ILE A 202 -2.38 -6.61 5.09
C ILE A 202 -1.19 -7.48 4.73
N ILE A 203 -0.01 -6.85 4.62
CA ILE A 203 1.21 -7.53 4.21
C ILE A 203 2.17 -7.58 5.40
N THR A 204 2.55 -8.78 5.79
CA THR A 204 3.47 -9.02 6.89
C THR A 204 4.92 -9.05 6.42
N ASP A 205 5.85 -8.83 7.36
CA ASP A 205 7.28 -9.04 7.18
C ASP A 205 7.79 -10.13 8.13
N GLY A 206 9.07 -10.46 8.08
CA GLY A 206 9.70 -11.45 8.94
C GLY A 206 10.08 -12.74 8.20
N PRO A 207 10.23 -13.88 8.91
CA PRO A 207 10.73 -15.12 8.31
C PRO A 207 9.82 -15.73 7.23
N HIS A 208 8.53 -15.52 7.34
CA HIS A 208 7.51 -16.06 6.42
C HIS A 208 6.52 -14.95 6.04
N PRO A 209 6.97 -13.95 5.27
CA PRO A 209 6.13 -12.82 4.90
C PRO A 209 4.96 -13.28 4.02
N ALA A 210 3.78 -12.71 4.26
CA ALA A 210 2.58 -13.12 3.58
C ALA A 210 1.64 -11.94 3.30
N ILE A 211 0.75 -12.13 2.33
CA ILE A 211 -0.35 -11.24 2.02
C ILE A 211 -1.61 -11.87 2.61
N TYR A 212 -2.25 -11.13 3.49
CA TYR A 212 -3.53 -11.50 4.07
C TYR A 212 -4.63 -10.60 3.54
N ARG A 213 -5.82 -11.17 3.35
CA ARG A 213 -7.00 -10.46 2.86
C ARG A 213 -8.11 -10.51 3.91
N GLY A 214 -8.70 -9.36 4.24
CA GLY A 214 -9.98 -9.27 4.92
C GLY A 214 -11.13 -9.54 3.95
N GLY A 215 -12.22 -10.08 4.46
CA GLY A 215 -13.44 -10.32 3.68
C GLY A 215 -13.99 -9.05 3.00
N PRO A 216 -14.92 -9.20 2.05
CA PRO A 216 -15.50 -8.05 1.34
C PRO A 216 -16.44 -7.20 2.21
N GLN A 217 -16.92 -7.77 3.31
CA GLN A 217 -17.74 -7.11 4.30
C GLN A 217 -17.04 -7.24 5.65
N VAL A 218 -16.64 -6.09 6.21
CA VAL A 218 -15.95 -6.03 7.50
C VAL A 218 -16.85 -5.43 8.57
N SER A 219 -16.92 -6.09 9.71
CA SER A 219 -17.63 -5.62 10.89
C SER A 219 -16.81 -4.58 11.64
N ARG A 220 -17.48 -3.59 12.24
CA ARG A 220 -16.88 -2.63 13.17
C ARG A 220 -17.09 -3.02 14.63
N THR A 221 -17.94 -4.01 14.89
CA THR A 221 -18.30 -4.47 16.24
C THR A 221 -17.69 -5.82 16.58
N GLU A 222 -17.29 -6.58 15.57
CA GLU A 222 -16.68 -7.90 15.72
C GLU A 222 -15.33 -7.96 15.05
N SER A 223 -14.48 -8.89 15.47
CA SER A 223 -13.20 -9.13 14.81
C SER A 223 -13.41 -9.79 13.47
N ASN A 224 -12.67 -9.33 12.47
CA ASN A 224 -12.71 -9.81 11.09
C ASN A 224 -11.57 -10.82 10.88
N PRO A 225 -11.86 -12.07 10.54
CA PRO A 225 -10.82 -13.03 10.24
C PRO A 225 -10.12 -12.66 8.92
N LEU A 226 -8.80 -12.77 8.92
CA LEU A 226 -7.97 -12.64 7.73
C LEU A 226 -7.80 -14.00 7.07
N GLU A 227 -7.61 -14.01 5.76
CA GLU A 227 -7.26 -15.17 4.94
C GLU A 227 -5.88 -14.95 4.33
N LYS A 228 -4.94 -15.89 4.51
CA LYS A 228 -3.68 -15.86 3.78
C LYS A 228 -3.95 -16.17 2.31
N VAL A 229 -3.62 -15.23 1.41
CA VAL A 229 -3.89 -15.36 -0.03
C VAL A 229 -2.63 -15.60 -0.86
N ALA A 230 -1.46 -15.21 -0.34
CA ALA A 230 -0.18 -15.44 -1.00
C ALA A 230 1.00 -15.27 -0.03
N ASP A 231 2.18 -15.71 -0.46
CA ASP A 231 3.43 -15.29 0.14
C ASP A 231 3.81 -13.89 -0.35
N ALA A 232 4.41 -13.10 0.52
CA ALA A 232 4.94 -11.77 0.18
C ALA A 232 6.46 -11.82 -0.06
N PRO A 233 7.04 -10.88 -0.80
CA PRO A 233 8.49 -10.71 -0.84
C PRO A 233 9.01 -10.26 0.53
N ALA A 234 10.23 -10.68 0.87
CA ALA A 234 10.89 -10.21 2.08
C ALA A 234 11.20 -8.71 2.02
N GLY A 235 11.22 -8.04 3.18
CA GLY A 235 11.56 -6.64 3.32
C GLY A 235 10.51 -5.68 2.78
N VAL A 236 9.23 -6.07 2.76
CA VAL A 236 8.13 -5.18 2.42
C VAL A 236 8.09 -4.02 3.41
N LYS A 237 7.94 -2.80 2.88
CA LYS A 237 7.79 -1.55 3.65
C LYS A 237 6.38 -1.01 3.57
N ASP A 238 5.78 -1.01 2.39
CA ASP A 238 4.43 -0.50 2.18
C ASP A 238 3.86 -1.03 0.85
N ALA A 239 2.56 -0.81 0.62
CA ALA A 239 1.87 -1.27 -0.58
C ALA A 239 0.74 -0.34 -0.99
N THR A 240 0.46 -0.28 -2.30
CA THR A 240 -0.70 0.45 -2.83
C THR A 240 -1.31 -0.28 -4.03
N PHE A 241 -2.64 -0.22 -4.17
CA PHE A 241 -3.29 -0.65 -5.41
C PHE A 241 -3.01 0.32 -6.54
N LEU A 242 -2.80 -0.21 -7.74
CA LEU A 242 -2.76 0.59 -8.94
C LEU A 242 -4.19 0.99 -9.38
N PRO A 243 -4.33 2.06 -10.17
CA PRO A 243 -5.64 2.59 -10.57
C PRO A 243 -6.54 1.61 -11.32
N ASP A 244 -5.95 0.60 -11.97
CA ASP A 244 -6.70 -0.46 -12.65
C ASP A 244 -7.42 -1.41 -11.68
N GLY A 245 -7.08 -1.37 -10.38
CA GLY A 245 -7.69 -2.19 -9.33
C GLY A 245 -7.41 -3.69 -9.44
N SER A 246 -6.56 -4.10 -10.38
CA SER A 246 -6.15 -5.49 -10.61
C SER A 246 -4.70 -5.76 -10.24
N ARG A 247 -3.91 -4.73 -10.03
CA ARG A 247 -2.50 -4.81 -9.68
C ARG A 247 -2.19 -4.04 -8.41
N MET A 248 -1.17 -4.48 -7.71
CA MET A 248 -0.66 -3.89 -6.47
C MET A 248 0.83 -3.62 -6.62
N ALA A 249 1.28 -2.45 -6.18
CA ALA A 249 2.68 -2.14 -6.01
C ALA A 249 3.09 -2.47 -4.58
N LEU A 250 4.11 -3.31 -4.43
CA LEU A 250 4.77 -3.63 -3.17
C LEU A 250 6.11 -2.92 -3.14
N LEU A 251 6.33 -2.05 -2.17
CA LEU A 251 7.61 -1.42 -1.92
C LEU A 251 8.42 -2.33 -0.99
N THR A 252 9.65 -2.66 -1.41
CA THR A 252 10.58 -3.43 -0.59
C THR A 252 11.85 -2.64 -0.31
N ASP A 253 12.83 -3.22 0.38
CA ASP A 253 14.13 -2.59 0.63
C ASP A 253 14.88 -2.21 -0.67
N HIS A 254 14.62 -2.91 -1.78
CA HIS A 254 15.46 -2.81 -2.99
C HIS A 254 14.68 -2.54 -4.28
N GLU A 255 13.36 -2.70 -4.27
CA GLU A 255 12.55 -2.54 -5.49
C GLU A 255 11.11 -2.14 -5.19
N VAL A 256 10.45 -1.61 -6.22
CA VAL A 256 8.99 -1.60 -6.35
C VAL A 256 8.61 -2.79 -7.22
N ARG A 257 7.82 -3.70 -6.68
CA ARG A 257 7.33 -4.89 -7.37
C ARG A 257 5.85 -4.76 -7.66
N ILE A 258 5.47 -4.95 -8.91
CA ILE A 258 4.06 -4.96 -9.32
C ILE A 258 3.58 -6.40 -9.36
N VAL A 259 2.57 -6.71 -8.59
CA VAL A 259 1.93 -8.03 -8.57
C VAL A 259 0.51 -7.94 -9.10
N ASP A 260 0.08 -8.95 -9.82
CA ASP A 260 -1.30 -9.14 -10.20
C ASP A 260 -2.10 -9.64 -8.99
N ALA A 261 -3.15 -8.93 -8.59
CA ALA A 261 -3.88 -9.17 -7.34
C ALA A 261 -4.83 -10.38 -7.39
N TYR A 262 -4.91 -11.10 -8.51
CA TYR A 262 -5.68 -12.33 -8.64
C TYR A 262 -4.78 -13.57 -8.65
N SER A 263 -3.68 -13.51 -9.40
CA SER A 263 -2.73 -14.63 -9.52
C SER A 263 -1.54 -14.53 -8.56
N TRP A 264 -1.34 -13.37 -7.94
CA TRP A 264 -0.21 -13.03 -7.05
C TRP A 264 1.16 -13.14 -7.72
N LYS A 265 1.18 -13.19 -9.05
CA LYS A 265 2.42 -13.23 -9.82
C LYS A 265 3.00 -11.83 -9.99
N THR A 266 4.31 -11.74 -9.87
CA THR A 266 5.03 -10.50 -10.24
C THR A 266 4.93 -10.31 -11.74
N VAL A 267 4.44 -9.15 -12.18
CA VAL A 267 4.25 -8.80 -13.60
C VAL A 267 5.21 -7.71 -14.08
N ALA A 268 5.73 -6.90 -13.16
CA ALA A 268 6.75 -5.89 -13.45
C ALA A 268 7.50 -5.52 -12.17
N ASN A 269 8.67 -4.90 -12.30
CA ASN A 269 9.40 -4.33 -11.18
C ASN A 269 10.33 -3.19 -11.64
N ALA A 270 10.78 -2.39 -10.67
CA ALA A 270 11.83 -1.39 -10.86
C ALA A 270 12.71 -1.34 -9.61
N ALA A 271 14.02 -1.25 -9.80
CA ALA A 271 14.94 -1.04 -8.69
C ALA A 271 14.66 0.29 -8.00
N PHE A 272 14.50 0.26 -6.68
CA PHE A 272 14.33 1.44 -5.84
C PHE A 272 14.85 1.12 -4.44
N SER A 273 15.67 2.00 -3.88
CA SER A 273 16.23 1.83 -2.54
C SER A 273 15.96 3.02 -1.67
N GLY A 274 15.83 2.78 -0.35
CA GLY A 274 15.57 3.82 0.64
C GLY A 274 14.12 4.29 0.71
N GLY A 275 13.20 3.64 -0.04
CA GLY A 275 11.77 3.87 0.08
C GLY A 275 11.23 3.42 1.44
N GLN A 276 10.21 4.11 1.95
CA GLN A 276 9.62 3.85 3.25
C GLN A 276 8.10 3.69 3.17
N ALA A 277 7.41 4.53 2.39
CA ALA A 277 5.99 4.45 2.15
C ALA A 277 5.70 4.72 0.66
N ILE A 278 4.63 4.14 0.12
CA ILE A 278 4.29 4.24 -1.31
C ILE A 278 2.80 4.51 -1.50
N THR A 279 2.49 5.38 -2.43
CA THR A 279 1.12 5.59 -2.92
C THR A 279 1.13 5.89 -4.42
N THR A 280 -0.02 6.02 -5.06
CA THR A 280 -0.10 6.63 -6.39
C THR A 280 0.00 8.14 -6.27
N ASP A 281 0.32 8.84 -7.35
CA ASP A 281 0.07 10.28 -7.38
C ASP A 281 -1.44 10.56 -7.41
N THR A 282 -1.84 11.78 -7.05
CA THR A 282 -3.25 12.18 -6.99
C THR A 282 -3.92 12.22 -8.37
N THR A 283 -3.15 12.18 -9.47
CA THR A 283 -3.64 12.01 -10.84
C THR A 283 -3.67 10.56 -11.30
N GLN A 284 -3.19 9.62 -10.48
CA GLN A 284 -3.12 8.18 -10.72
C GLN A 284 -2.28 7.77 -11.95
N LYS A 285 -1.20 8.50 -12.23
CA LYS A 285 -0.30 8.26 -13.38
C LYS A 285 1.07 7.77 -13.00
N THR A 286 1.49 8.01 -11.76
CA THR A 286 2.82 7.66 -11.23
C THR A 286 2.69 7.07 -9.82
N LEU A 287 3.78 6.51 -9.31
CA LEU A 287 3.93 6.15 -7.92
C LEU A 287 4.74 7.22 -7.21
N GLU A 288 4.31 7.59 -6.03
CA GLU A 288 5.01 8.49 -5.12
C GLU A 288 5.56 7.69 -3.94
N ILE A 289 6.85 7.81 -3.70
CA ILE A 289 7.57 7.03 -2.69
C ILE A 289 8.22 7.99 -1.70
N ALA A 290 7.73 7.97 -0.47
CA ALA A 290 8.35 8.69 0.63
C ALA A 290 9.65 8.02 1.05
N THR A 291 10.69 8.83 1.25
CA THR A 291 12.01 8.40 1.69
C THR A 291 12.43 9.15 2.96
N SER A 292 13.54 8.77 3.56
CA SER A 292 14.08 9.49 4.71
C SER A 292 14.40 10.96 4.35
N GLY A 293 14.30 11.86 5.33
CA GLY A 293 14.58 13.29 5.14
C GLY A 293 13.44 14.06 4.48
N ASN A 294 12.20 13.63 4.69
CA ASN A 294 10.98 14.28 4.22
C ASN A 294 10.86 14.39 2.69
N LYS A 295 11.60 13.57 1.95
CA LYS A 295 11.58 13.58 0.48
C LYS A 295 10.58 12.57 -0.05
N VAL A 296 9.82 12.97 -1.06
CA VAL A 296 8.98 12.09 -1.86
C VAL A 296 9.52 12.09 -3.28
N ARG A 297 9.65 10.89 -3.85
CA ARG A 297 10.18 10.68 -5.19
C ARG A 297 9.12 10.02 -6.05
N GLY A 298 8.87 10.63 -7.20
CA GLY A 298 7.94 10.10 -8.17
C GLY A 298 8.62 9.14 -9.15
N ILE A 299 7.98 8.01 -9.45
CA ILE A 299 8.40 7.09 -10.50
C ILE A 299 7.21 6.70 -11.38
N LYS A 300 7.48 6.39 -12.65
CA LYS A 300 6.46 5.79 -13.53
C LYS A 300 6.09 4.40 -13.03
N PHE A 301 4.87 3.96 -13.34
CA PHE A 301 4.52 2.56 -13.08
C PHE A 301 5.48 1.62 -13.82
N PRO A 302 6.14 0.70 -13.10
CA PRO A 302 6.94 -0.34 -13.76
C PRO A 302 6.06 -1.17 -14.72
N THR A 303 6.58 -1.42 -15.92
CA THR A 303 5.85 -2.16 -16.98
C THR A 303 6.57 -3.41 -17.45
N THR A 304 7.81 -3.61 -17.01
CA THR A 304 8.66 -4.73 -17.40
C THR A 304 9.22 -5.46 -16.20
N LEU A 305 9.45 -6.77 -16.33
CA LEU A 305 10.22 -7.55 -15.38
C LEU A 305 11.71 -7.37 -15.68
N THR A 306 12.46 -6.92 -14.68
CA THR A 306 13.90 -6.74 -14.76
C THR A 306 14.55 -7.68 -13.73
N SER A 307 15.60 -8.41 -14.13
CA SER A 307 16.39 -9.17 -13.17
C SER A 307 17.17 -8.20 -12.27
N ILE A 308 16.75 -8.06 -11.03
CA ILE A 308 17.47 -7.24 -10.04
C ILE A 308 18.46 -8.17 -9.36
N THR A 309 19.71 -8.17 -9.85
CA THR A 309 20.81 -8.83 -9.13
C THR A 309 21.16 -7.93 -7.94
N PRO A 310 21.07 -8.40 -6.69
CA PRO A 310 21.51 -7.62 -5.55
C PRO A 310 23.01 -7.34 -5.72
N THR A 311 23.37 -6.06 -5.77
CA THR A 311 24.79 -5.68 -5.78
C THR A 311 25.40 -6.23 -4.50
N PRO A 312 26.39 -7.14 -4.56
CA PRO A 312 26.99 -7.68 -3.35
C PRO A 312 27.51 -6.50 -2.53
N ALA A 313 27.12 -6.46 -1.27
CA ALA A 313 27.62 -5.45 -0.33
C ALA A 313 29.12 -5.48 -0.41
N ARG A 314 29.74 -4.35 -0.76
CA ARG A 314 31.19 -4.19 -0.86
C ARG A 314 31.77 -4.54 0.49
N SER A 315 32.29 -5.76 0.64
CA SER A 315 32.99 -6.19 1.85
C SER A 315 34.03 -5.12 2.17
N PRO A 316 34.12 -4.66 3.41
CA PRO A 316 35.15 -3.69 3.81
C PRO A 316 36.48 -4.32 3.40
N LYS A 317 37.28 -3.60 2.59
CA LYS A 317 38.63 -4.00 2.28
C LYS A 317 39.33 -4.31 3.58
N ALA A 318 39.59 -5.57 3.86
CA ALA A 318 40.46 -5.97 4.93
C ALA A 318 41.78 -5.21 4.74
N LYS A 319 42.15 -4.39 5.72
CA LYS A 319 43.48 -3.80 5.78
C LYS A 319 44.45 -4.96 5.71
N VAL A 320 45.21 -5.03 4.61
CA VAL A 320 46.36 -5.95 4.49
C VAL A 320 47.32 -5.56 5.59
N ALA A 321 47.32 -6.37 6.65
CA ALA A 321 48.32 -6.27 7.68
C ALA A 321 49.62 -6.79 7.09
N THR A 322 50.67 -5.95 7.08
CA THR A 322 52.02 -6.28 6.75
C THR A 322 52.49 -7.53 7.51
N PRO A 323 53.04 -8.56 6.87
CA PRO A 323 53.43 -9.79 7.58
C PRO A 323 54.61 -9.51 8.51
N ALA A 324 54.35 -9.49 9.82
CA ALA A 324 55.41 -9.56 10.83
C ALA A 324 55.99 -10.95 10.81
N ASN A 325 57.28 -11.02 10.55
CA ASN A 325 58.12 -12.20 10.55
C ASN A 325 58.05 -12.92 11.91
N ARG A 326 57.32 -14.05 12.02
CA ARG A 326 57.32 -14.94 13.19
C ARG A 326 57.88 -16.28 12.81
N LYS A 327 58.94 -16.66 13.53
CA LYS A 327 59.56 -17.99 13.49
C LYS A 327 58.54 -19.08 13.79
N PRO A 328 58.63 -20.28 13.16
CA PRO A 328 57.73 -21.39 13.41
C PRO A 328 57.97 -22.02 14.77
N THR A 329 57.00 -21.99 15.66
CA THR A 329 56.96 -22.90 16.82
C THR A 329 55.90 -23.97 16.54
N SER A 330 56.38 -25.18 16.43
CA SER A 330 55.62 -26.39 16.36
C SER A 330 54.80 -26.62 17.62
N LYS A 331 53.47 -26.76 17.50
CA LYS A 331 52.61 -27.69 18.26
C LYS A 331 51.13 -27.38 17.94
N ALA A 332 50.61 -28.05 16.93
CA ALA A 332 49.17 -28.19 16.74
C ALA A 332 48.87 -29.72 16.71
N ARG A 333 48.47 -30.22 17.86
CA ARG A 333 47.81 -31.53 17.98
C ARG A 333 46.81 -31.40 19.12
N SER A 334 45.53 -31.62 18.80
CA SER A 334 44.46 -32.23 19.59
C SER A 334 43.12 -31.52 19.67
N GLY A 335 42.70 -30.76 18.65
CA GLY A 335 41.31 -30.25 18.60
C GLY A 335 40.31 -31.20 17.90
N THR A 336 40.75 -31.91 16.86
CA THR A 336 39.85 -32.69 15.99
C THR A 336 39.43 -34.04 16.57
N LEU A 337 40.26 -34.65 17.44
CA LEU A 337 39.94 -35.92 18.08
C LEU A 337 38.86 -35.82 19.16
N ILE A 338 38.76 -34.69 19.86
CA ILE A 338 37.74 -34.48 20.91
C ILE A 338 36.34 -34.32 20.30
N ALA A 339 36.22 -33.69 19.16
CA ALA A 339 34.94 -33.48 18.49
C ALA A 339 34.36 -34.83 17.95
N VAL A 340 35.19 -35.69 17.43
CA VAL A 340 34.76 -37.01 16.90
C VAL A 340 34.34 -37.93 18.03
N MET A 341 35.05 -37.94 19.15
CA MET A 341 34.71 -38.78 20.31
C MET A 341 33.40 -38.33 20.98
N GLY A 342 33.12 -37.01 21.02
CA GLY A 342 31.84 -36.49 21.54
C GLY A 342 30.62 -36.96 20.74
N ALA A 343 30.70 -36.98 19.43
CA ALA A 343 29.62 -37.42 18.56
C ALA A 343 29.30 -38.92 18.69
N VAL A 344 30.31 -39.75 18.89
CA VAL A 344 30.16 -41.23 19.08
C VAL A 344 29.47 -41.51 20.41
N VAL A 345 29.83 -40.81 21.49
CA VAL A 345 29.20 -41.02 22.81
C VAL A 345 27.71 -40.64 22.80
N VAL A 346 27.33 -39.54 22.14
CA VAL A 346 25.92 -39.14 22.02
C VAL A 346 25.12 -40.16 21.22
N ALA A 347 25.65 -40.68 20.13
CA ALA A 347 24.99 -41.74 19.34
C ALA A 347 24.78 -43.03 20.10
N LEU A 348 25.75 -43.45 20.91
CA LEU A 348 25.65 -44.65 21.75
C LEU A 348 24.63 -44.50 22.89
N CYS A 349 24.59 -43.33 23.54
CA CYS A 349 23.57 -43.02 24.55
C CYS A 349 22.15 -43.02 24.00
N ALA A 350 21.94 -42.46 22.80
CA ALA A 350 20.62 -42.45 22.12
C ALA A 350 20.21 -43.91 21.77
N GLY A 351 21.11 -44.73 21.31
CA GLY A 351 20.86 -46.15 21.00
C GLY A 351 20.46 -46.98 22.24
N VAL A 352 21.11 -46.76 23.37
CA VAL A 352 20.78 -47.47 24.65
C VAL A 352 19.40 -47.05 25.15
N VAL A 353 19.05 -45.75 25.09
CA VAL A 353 17.74 -45.26 25.53
C VAL A 353 16.61 -45.85 24.66
N THR A 354 16.78 -45.91 23.35
CA THR A 354 15.78 -46.50 22.45
C THR A 354 15.64 -48.00 22.64
N PHE A 355 16.74 -48.71 22.91
CA PHE A 355 16.73 -50.17 23.21
C PHE A 355 15.94 -50.47 24.51
N PHE A 356 16.16 -49.72 25.57
CA PHE A 356 15.42 -49.93 26.83
C PHE A 356 13.97 -49.51 26.76
N TYR A 357 13.66 -48.44 26.03
CA TYR A 357 12.28 -47.99 25.80
C TYR A 357 11.46 -48.93 24.92
N GLY A 358 12.10 -49.59 23.93
CA GLY A 358 11.49 -50.63 23.10
C GLY A 358 11.15 -51.89 23.89
N ARG A 359 12.04 -52.31 24.83
CA ARG A 359 11.87 -53.54 25.59
C ARG A 359 10.81 -53.41 26.72
N SER A 360 10.53 -52.25 27.22
CA SER A 360 9.49 -52.03 28.25
C SER A 360 8.04 -52.07 27.71
N ARG A 361 7.83 -52.08 26.40
CA ARG A 361 6.53 -52.21 25.78
C ARG A 361 6.06 -53.62 25.47
N ASP A 362 6.97 -54.62 25.50
CA ASP A 362 6.62 -56.00 25.14
C ASP A 362 6.15 -56.84 26.34
N THR A 363 6.09 -56.29 27.57
CA THR A 363 5.73 -57.10 28.78
C THR A 363 4.27 -56.93 29.24
N THR A 364 3.43 -56.19 28.51
CA THR A 364 2.02 -55.92 28.94
C THR A 364 0.95 -56.70 28.19
N TRP A 365 1.29 -57.70 27.35
CA TRP A 365 0.30 -58.50 26.59
C TRP A 365 0.36 -60.01 26.89
N ARG A 366 0.57 -60.42 28.14
CA ARG A 366 0.30 -61.78 28.56
C ARG A 366 -0.32 -61.79 29.93
N HIS A 367 -1.63 -61.47 30.01
CA HIS A 367 -2.58 -61.93 31.02
C HIS A 367 -3.92 -61.20 30.79
N ARG A 368 -4.72 -61.77 29.88
CA ARG A 368 -6.15 -61.96 30.01
C ARG A 368 -6.65 -62.86 28.88
#